data_20c1c4d1fe8380f0dff7a71171aa9c32
#
_entry.id   20c1c4d1fe8380f0dff7a71171aa9c32
#
_cell.length_a   1.000
_cell.length_b   1.000
_cell.length_c   1.000
_cell.angle_alpha   90.00
_cell.angle_beta   90.00
_cell.angle_gamma   90.00
#
_symmetry.space_group_name_H-M   'P 1'
#
loop_
_entity.id
_entity.type
_entity.pdbx_description
1 polymer ?
#
loop_
_entity_poly.entity_id
_entity_poly.type
_entity_poly.pdbx_seq_one_letter_code
_entity_poly.pdbx_strand_id
1 'polypeptide(L)'
;MEFGKVSAQELKDINFVLPEDGAHTAKVLTTSSEEKAVILLGCARWGSKEWTGYLYPAKTKEINFLDEYARHFNAIELNAAYHRSPTLETVRKWKKKVQINAKGDFFFCPKFPGSITHEQKLTGAEKLTDDFITAIAEFEENLGACFLQLSDSFGPENLLLLHAYLQSLPQHLDVFVELRQQQWFANPPVRLQVLQLLSKLKKGLVITDVSGRRDLMHMELTIPAVFIRFIGNGATQQALDYARIDDWGRRLKNWQERGLEKIHFFVHQQNERDTLDLANYAIRVFNRELGSQLPQIILQPSLF
;
A
#
# COMPACT_ATOMS: atom_id res chain seq x y z
N MET A 1 7.56 -10.56 -7.42
CA MET A 1 6.19 -10.27 -7.94
C MET A 1 6.28 -10.17 -9.45
N GLU A 2 5.49 -10.94 -10.20
CA GLU A 2 5.52 -10.92 -11.69
C GLU A 2 4.72 -9.75 -12.29
N PHE A 3 3.79 -9.19 -11.53
CA PHE A 3 2.90 -8.13 -12.01
C PHE A 3 3.68 -6.87 -12.41
N GLY A 4 3.58 -6.50 -13.68
CA GLY A 4 4.24 -5.31 -14.24
C GLY A 4 5.77 -5.38 -14.27
N LYS A 5 6.36 -6.58 -14.17
CA LYS A 5 7.80 -6.77 -14.34
C LYS A 5 8.17 -6.58 -15.82
N VAL A 6 9.23 -5.84 -16.05
CA VAL A 6 9.80 -5.59 -17.39
C VAL A 6 11.30 -5.89 -17.37
N SER A 7 11.88 -6.10 -18.52
CA SER A 7 13.33 -6.28 -18.69
C SER A 7 14.06 -4.92 -18.56
N ALA A 8 15.36 -4.97 -18.31
CA ALA A 8 16.19 -3.77 -18.25
C ALA A 8 16.23 -2.99 -19.59
N GLN A 9 15.98 -3.67 -20.72
CA GLN A 9 15.88 -3.02 -22.02
C GLN A 9 14.59 -2.23 -22.16
N GLU A 10 13.45 -2.82 -21.79
CA GLU A 10 12.14 -2.18 -21.85
C GLU A 10 12.05 -0.96 -20.91
N LEU A 11 12.78 -0.98 -19.77
CA LEU A 11 12.81 0.15 -18.83
C LEU A 11 13.26 1.47 -19.48
N LYS A 12 14.12 1.42 -20.53
CA LYS A 12 14.64 2.61 -21.20
C LYS A 12 13.57 3.38 -21.96
N ASP A 13 12.53 2.68 -22.40
CA ASP A 13 11.44 3.24 -23.21
C ASP A 13 10.23 3.67 -22.37
N ILE A 14 10.26 3.43 -21.05
CA ILE A 14 9.17 3.75 -20.14
C ILE A 14 9.26 5.20 -19.67
N ASN A 15 8.19 5.94 -19.83
CA ASN A 15 8.04 7.25 -19.21
C ASN A 15 7.62 7.08 -17.73
N PHE A 16 8.50 7.48 -16.81
CA PHE A 16 8.26 7.41 -15.37
C PHE A 16 7.72 8.71 -14.75
N VAL A 17 7.56 9.76 -15.53
CA VAL A 17 6.94 11.00 -15.05
C VAL A 17 5.57 10.67 -14.46
N LEU A 18 5.30 11.17 -13.25
CA LEU A 18 3.97 11.03 -12.64
C LEU A 18 2.97 11.83 -13.48
N PRO A 19 1.84 11.22 -13.88
CA PRO A 19 0.81 11.97 -14.59
C PRO A 19 0.30 13.18 -13.79
N GLU A 20 -0.39 14.07 -14.44
CA GLU A 20 -1.11 15.16 -13.76
C GLU A 20 -2.20 14.58 -12.86
N ASP A 21 -2.61 15.37 -11.86
CA ASP A 21 -3.71 14.99 -10.97
C ASP A 21 -4.98 14.74 -11.77
N GLY A 22 -5.68 13.68 -11.43
CA GLY A 22 -7.00 13.46 -11.99
C GLY A 22 -8.00 14.53 -11.54
N ALA A 23 -9.02 14.77 -12.35
CA ALA A 23 -10.04 15.79 -12.07
C ALA A 23 -10.80 15.53 -10.74
N HIS A 24 -10.87 14.28 -10.29
CA HIS A 24 -11.52 13.95 -9.03
C HIS A 24 -10.63 14.31 -7.83
N THR A 25 -9.32 14.15 -7.95
CA THR A 25 -8.33 14.58 -6.94
C THR A 25 -8.45 16.08 -6.64
N ALA A 26 -8.63 16.90 -7.67
CA ALA A 26 -8.84 18.33 -7.50
C ALA A 26 -10.13 18.68 -6.72
N LYS A 27 -11.14 17.80 -6.76
CA LYS A 27 -12.38 17.96 -5.98
C LYS A 27 -12.24 17.47 -4.54
N VAL A 28 -11.39 16.48 -4.29
CA VAL A 28 -11.14 15.91 -2.96
C VAL A 28 -10.21 16.80 -2.17
N LEU A 29 -9.15 17.31 -2.80
CA LEU A 29 -8.12 18.13 -2.17
C LEU A 29 -8.43 19.63 -2.44
N THR A 30 -9.36 20.19 -1.68
CA THR A 30 -9.83 21.58 -1.87
C THR A 30 -9.47 22.52 -0.72
N THR A 31 -8.99 21.96 0.38
CA THR A 31 -8.75 22.71 1.62
C THR A 31 -7.24 22.95 1.77
N SER A 32 -6.82 24.22 1.81
CA SER A 32 -5.46 24.52 2.23
C SER A 32 -5.27 24.05 3.66
N SER A 33 -4.24 23.26 3.91
CA SER A 33 -3.96 22.70 5.23
C SER A 33 -2.50 22.93 5.59
N GLU A 34 -2.27 23.41 6.82
CA GLU A 34 -0.96 23.44 7.46
C GLU A 34 -0.69 22.15 8.25
N GLU A 35 -1.72 21.31 8.43
CA GLU A 35 -1.59 20.05 9.14
C GLU A 35 -0.81 19.04 8.30
N LYS A 36 0.09 18.34 8.96
CA LYS A 36 0.88 17.28 8.32
C LYS A 36 0.05 16.02 8.19
N ALA A 37 0.10 15.41 7.01
CA ALA A 37 -0.50 14.12 6.79
C ALA A 37 0.12 13.04 7.69
N VAL A 38 -0.71 12.12 8.18
CA VAL A 38 -0.22 10.91 8.87
C VAL A 38 0.38 9.98 7.83
N ILE A 39 1.65 9.60 8.01
CA ILE A 39 2.36 8.75 7.05
C ILE A 39 2.55 7.36 7.62
N LEU A 40 1.98 6.36 6.94
CA LEU A 40 2.17 4.95 7.17
C LEU A 40 3.11 4.41 6.08
N LEU A 41 4.35 4.10 6.47
CA LEU A 41 5.37 3.62 5.56
C LEU A 41 5.89 2.25 6.01
N GLY A 42 5.94 1.32 5.06
CA GLY A 42 6.43 -0.03 5.34
C GLY A 42 6.68 -0.85 4.07
N CYS A 43 6.89 -2.13 4.29
CA CYS A 43 7.11 -3.12 3.25
C CYS A 43 5.92 -4.08 3.15
N ALA A 44 5.98 -5.01 2.18
CA ALA A 44 4.93 -6.01 1.97
C ALA A 44 5.13 -7.31 2.76
N ARG A 45 6.17 -7.37 3.57
CA ARG A 45 6.48 -8.49 4.48
C ARG A 45 7.45 -8.05 5.58
N TRP A 46 7.47 -8.80 6.65
CA TRP A 46 8.51 -8.73 7.68
C TRP A 46 9.41 -9.98 7.73
N GLY A 47 8.97 -11.07 7.08
CA GLY A 47 9.61 -12.38 7.16
C GLY A 47 10.64 -12.60 6.06
N SER A 48 11.76 -11.85 6.06
CA SER A 48 12.87 -12.10 5.14
C SER A 48 14.14 -12.50 5.88
N LYS A 49 14.69 -13.66 5.53
CA LYS A 49 16.00 -14.11 6.03
C LYS A 49 17.13 -13.21 5.51
N GLU A 50 16.96 -12.61 4.36
CA GLU A 50 17.96 -11.72 3.74
C GLU A 50 18.17 -10.44 4.55
N TRP A 51 17.24 -10.11 5.45
CA TRP A 51 17.33 -8.97 6.35
C TRP A 51 18.14 -9.27 7.62
N THR A 52 18.43 -10.55 7.90
CA THR A 52 19.24 -10.96 9.06
C THR A 52 20.71 -10.58 8.82
N GLY A 53 21.29 -9.83 9.75
CA GLY A 53 22.64 -9.26 9.61
C GLY A 53 22.69 -7.95 8.79
N TYR A 54 21.56 -7.50 8.25
CA TYR A 54 21.45 -6.24 7.52
C TYR A 54 20.55 -5.23 8.23
N LEU A 55 19.29 -5.58 8.46
CA LEU A 55 18.34 -4.82 9.30
C LEU A 55 18.17 -5.49 10.65
N TYR A 56 17.94 -6.80 10.67
CA TYR A 56 17.78 -7.57 11.90
C TYR A 56 19.13 -8.03 12.43
N PRO A 57 19.30 -8.14 13.75
CA PRO A 57 20.52 -8.71 14.33
C PRO A 57 20.83 -10.10 13.73
N ALA A 58 22.12 -10.41 13.54
CA ALA A 58 22.59 -11.60 12.82
C ALA A 58 22.07 -12.95 13.34
N LYS A 59 21.62 -13.01 14.61
CA LYS A 59 21.07 -14.24 15.23
C LYS A 59 19.58 -14.21 15.42
N THR A 60 18.85 -13.27 14.79
CA THR A 60 17.40 -13.16 14.91
C THR A 60 16.73 -14.38 14.31
N LYS A 61 15.89 -15.04 15.12
CA LYS A 61 15.06 -16.18 14.67
C LYS A 61 13.83 -15.69 13.94
N GLU A 62 13.33 -16.44 12.98
CA GLU A 62 12.15 -16.07 12.17
C GLU A 62 10.93 -15.70 13.01
N ILE A 63 10.70 -16.37 14.13
CA ILE A 63 9.61 -16.08 15.07
C ILE A 63 9.64 -14.63 15.62
N ASN A 64 10.81 -14.00 15.60
CA ASN A 64 11.05 -12.64 16.11
C ASN A 64 11.17 -11.59 15.01
N PHE A 65 11.00 -11.95 13.74
CA PHE A 65 11.14 -10.99 12.64
C PHE A 65 10.15 -9.83 12.72
N LEU A 66 8.91 -10.08 13.15
CA LEU A 66 7.95 -9.02 13.36
C LEU A 66 8.34 -8.08 14.51
N ASP A 67 8.96 -8.62 15.56
CA ASP A 67 9.45 -7.83 16.70
C ASP A 67 10.53 -6.84 16.24
N GLU A 68 11.45 -7.29 15.38
CA GLU A 68 12.49 -6.43 14.81
C GLU A 68 11.92 -5.45 13.78
N TYR A 69 11.02 -5.91 12.89
CA TYR A 69 10.39 -5.07 11.88
C TYR A 69 9.69 -3.84 12.50
N ALA A 70 8.92 -4.06 13.55
CA ALA A 70 8.17 -3.01 14.24
C ALA A 70 9.05 -1.92 14.90
N ARG A 71 10.35 -2.19 15.10
CA ARG A 71 11.32 -1.20 15.60
C ARG A 71 11.75 -0.20 14.54
N HIS A 72 11.52 -0.50 13.26
CA HIS A 72 12.03 0.25 12.12
C HIS A 72 10.94 0.88 11.27
N PHE A 73 9.75 0.28 11.23
CA PHE A 73 8.62 0.71 10.43
C PHE A 73 7.40 0.96 11.30
N ASN A 74 6.50 1.81 10.83
CA ASN A 74 5.23 2.11 11.51
C ASN A 74 4.01 1.45 10.84
N ALA A 75 4.21 0.74 9.73
CA ALA A 75 3.13 0.02 9.05
C ALA A 75 3.64 -1.20 8.28
N ILE A 76 2.71 -2.09 7.94
CA ILE A 76 2.96 -3.26 7.09
C ILE A 76 1.79 -3.46 6.12
N GLU A 77 2.08 -3.68 4.82
CA GLU A 77 1.12 -4.25 3.89
C GLU A 77 1.00 -5.75 4.17
N LEU A 78 -0.09 -6.15 4.82
CA LEU A 78 -0.23 -7.51 5.35
C LEU A 78 -0.73 -8.48 4.28
N ASN A 79 0.19 -8.97 3.43
CA ASN A 79 -0.12 -9.95 2.39
C ASN A 79 -0.34 -11.38 2.92
N ALA A 80 0.06 -11.70 4.15
CA ALA A 80 -0.19 -13.00 4.74
C ALA A 80 -1.69 -13.35 4.78
N ALA A 81 -2.56 -12.36 4.97
CA ALA A 81 -4.01 -12.52 4.95
C ALA A 81 -4.56 -12.92 3.56
N TYR A 82 -3.86 -12.61 2.47
CA TYR A 82 -4.28 -12.95 1.11
C TYR A 82 -4.32 -14.46 0.84
N HIS A 83 -3.32 -15.20 1.33
CA HIS A 83 -3.22 -16.64 1.11
C HIS A 83 -4.15 -17.44 2.03
N ARG A 84 -4.34 -16.95 3.23
CA ARG A 84 -5.23 -17.53 4.23
C ARG A 84 -5.61 -16.46 5.25
N SER A 85 -6.91 -16.32 5.53
CA SER A 85 -7.36 -15.46 6.62
C SER A 85 -6.68 -15.85 7.92
N PRO A 86 -6.08 -14.91 8.65
CA PRO A 86 -5.44 -15.20 9.92
C PRO A 86 -6.51 -15.61 10.96
N THR A 87 -6.12 -16.45 11.92
CA THR A 87 -6.98 -16.73 13.06
C THR A 87 -6.93 -15.59 14.06
N LEU A 88 -7.98 -15.46 14.89
CA LEU A 88 -8.03 -14.49 16.00
C LEU A 88 -6.77 -14.56 16.88
N GLU A 89 -6.34 -15.77 17.23
CA GLU A 89 -5.13 -15.99 18.03
C GLU A 89 -3.87 -15.47 17.34
N THR A 90 -3.76 -15.68 16.03
CA THR A 90 -2.63 -15.18 15.24
C THR A 90 -2.59 -13.65 15.24
N VAL A 91 -3.74 -13.01 15.03
CA VAL A 91 -3.84 -11.54 15.02
C VAL A 91 -3.48 -10.97 16.39
N ARG A 92 -4.02 -11.54 17.47
CA ARG A 92 -3.68 -11.13 18.86
C ARG A 92 -2.18 -11.27 19.15
N LYS A 93 -1.54 -12.34 18.67
CA LYS A 93 -0.09 -12.53 18.80
C LYS A 93 0.69 -11.45 18.04
N TRP A 94 0.29 -11.12 16.82
CA TRP A 94 0.94 -10.06 16.03
C TRP A 94 0.75 -8.69 16.70
N LYS A 95 -0.47 -8.37 17.11
CA LYS A 95 -0.77 -7.13 17.84
C LYS A 95 0.12 -6.98 19.08
N LYS A 96 0.17 -7.99 19.94
CA LYS A 96 1.00 -7.97 21.14
C LYS A 96 2.48 -7.73 20.84
N LYS A 97 3.01 -8.32 19.75
CA LYS A 97 4.40 -8.13 19.35
C LYS A 97 4.71 -6.68 19.00
N VAL A 98 3.85 -6.04 18.20
CA VAL A 98 4.08 -4.65 17.79
C VAL A 98 3.86 -3.69 18.96
N GLN A 99 2.89 -3.92 19.82
CA GLN A 99 2.68 -3.10 21.02
C GLN A 99 3.89 -3.09 21.96
N ILE A 100 4.65 -4.19 22.03
CA ILE A 100 5.85 -4.28 22.86
C ILE A 100 7.07 -3.66 22.18
N ASN A 101 7.20 -3.79 20.84
CA ASN A 101 8.45 -3.53 20.14
C ASN A 101 8.45 -2.28 19.29
N ALA A 102 7.29 -1.76 18.86
CA ALA A 102 7.22 -0.56 18.05
C ALA A 102 7.67 0.68 18.86
N LYS A 103 8.31 1.63 18.18
CA LYS A 103 8.76 2.91 18.79
C LYS A 103 7.65 3.97 18.84
N GLY A 104 6.48 3.66 18.40
CA GLY A 104 5.30 4.52 18.31
C GLY A 104 4.13 3.70 17.78
N ASP A 105 3.17 4.37 17.19
CA ASP A 105 2.03 3.69 16.57
C ASP A 105 2.49 2.78 15.44
N PHE A 106 1.88 1.60 15.35
CA PHE A 106 2.13 0.63 14.29
C PHE A 106 0.81 0.12 13.72
N PHE A 107 0.72 0.04 12.38
CA PHE A 107 -0.51 -0.33 11.70
C PHE A 107 -0.34 -1.52 10.77
N PHE A 108 -1.25 -2.47 10.89
CA PHE A 108 -1.40 -3.55 9.93
C PHE A 108 -2.41 -3.13 8.85
N CYS A 109 -2.01 -3.19 7.59
CA CYS A 109 -2.87 -2.91 6.44
C CYS A 109 -3.21 -4.21 5.71
N PRO A 110 -4.28 -4.92 6.12
CA PRO A 110 -4.58 -6.26 5.60
C PRO A 110 -5.06 -6.24 4.16
N LYS A 111 -4.50 -7.16 3.36
CA LYS A 111 -5.03 -7.49 2.04
C LYS A 111 -6.19 -8.44 2.17
N PHE A 112 -7.31 -8.15 1.48
CA PHE A 112 -8.42 -9.09 1.39
C PHE A 112 -7.98 -10.43 0.81
N PRO A 113 -8.50 -11.55 1.33
CA PRO A 113 -8.16 -12.91 0.88
C PRO A 113 -8.39 -13.12 -0.61
N GLY A 114 -7.51 -13.92 -1.22
CA GLY A 114 -7.65 -14.31 -2.63
C GLY A 114 -8.91 -15.11 -2.93
N SER A 115 -9.38 -15.88 -1.95
CA SER A 115 -10.67 -16.60 -2.03
C SER A 115 -11.85 -15.63 -2.25
N ILE A 116 -11.82 -14.44 -1.65
CA ILE A 116 -12.86 -13.41 -1.85
C ILE A 116 -12.67 -12.70 -3.20
N THR A 117 -11.45 -12.25 -3.47
CA THR A 117 -11.18 -11.28 -4.54
C THR A 117 -10.91 -11.91 -5.91
N HIS A 118 -10.30 -13.10 -5.95
CA HIS A 118 -9.85 -13.77 -7.17
C HIS A 118 -10.67 -15.02 -7.50
N GLU A 119 -10.95 -15.87 -6.50
CA GLU A 119 -11.70 -17.11 -6.71
C GLU A 119 -13.19 -16.82 -6.84
N GLN A 120 -13.80 -16.20 -5.83
CA GLN A 120 -15.24 -15.86 -5.82
C GLN A 120 -15.55 -14.55 -6.54
N LYS A 121 -14.55 -13.71 -6.79
CA LYS A 121 -14.73 -12.41 -7.46
C LYS A 121 -15.89 -11.61 -6.85
N LEU A 122 -15.93 -11.57 -5.51
CA LEU A 122 -16.92 -10.90 -4.67
C LEU A 122 -18.32 -11.54 -4.66
N THR A 123 -18.57 -12.62 -5.39
CA THR A 123 -19.90 -13.26 -5.47
C THR A 123 -20.00 -14.37 -4.44
N GLY A 124 -21.02 -14.32 -3.56
CA GLY A 124 -21.21 -15.33 -2.52
C GLY A 124 -20.07 -15.38 -1.48
N ALA A 125 -19.40 -14.25 -1.28
CA ALA A 125 -18.23 -14.13 -0.42
C ALA A 125 -18.55 -13.67 1.01
N GLU A 126 -19.84 -13.57 1.38
CA GLU A 126 -20.32 -12.95 2.62
C GLU A 126 -19.67 -13.61 3.83
N LYS A 127 -19.76 -14.94 3.94
CA LYS A 127 -19.19 -15.67 5.08
C LYS A 127 -17.66 -15.51 5.17
N LEU A 128 -16.95 -15.59 4.04
CA LEU A 128 -15.49 -15.40 4.02
C LEU A 128 -15.10 -13.99 4.42
N THR A 129 -15.92 -13.02 4.02
CA THR A 129 -15.74 -11.59 4.37
C THR A 129 -15.97 -11.37 5.87
N ASP A 130 -17.04 -11.93 6.43
CA ASP A 130 -17.34 -11.82 7.86
C ASP A 130 -16.24 -12.48 8.72
N ASP A 131 -15.78 -13.67 8.33
CA ASP A 131 -14.69 -14.38 9.01
C ASP A 131 -13.39 -13.55 8.97
N PHE A 132 -13.08 -12.94 7.82
CA PHE A 132 -11.92 -12.08 7.65
C PHE A 132 -12.00 -10.81 8.49
N ILE A 133 -13.14 -10.10 8.42
CA ILE A 133 -13.36 -8.85 9.17
C ILE A 133 -13.31 -9.12 10.68
N THR A 134 -13.95 -10.19 11.13
CA THR A 134 -13.90 -10.60 12.54
C THR A 134 -12.45 -10.84 13.00
N ALA A 135 -11.63 -11.50 12.17
CA ALA A 135 -10.25 -11.75 12.53
C ALA A 135 -9.40 -10.47 12.59
N ILE A 136 -9.51 -9.59 11.60
CA ILE A 136 -8.70 -8.37 11.55
C ILE A 136 -9.16 -7.30 12.56
N ALA A 137 -10.41 -7.37 13.03
CA ALA A 137 -10.91 -6.47 14.09
C ALA A 137 -10.11 -6.63 15.39
N GLU A 138 -9.49 -7.80 15.62
CA GLU A 138 -8.61 -8.02 16.78
C GLU A 138 -7.30 -7.19 16.77
N PHE A 139 -6.99 -6.53 15.65
CA PHE A 139 -5.92 -5.53 15.65
C PHE A 139 -6.33 -4.27 16.41
N GLU A 140 -7.63 -3.98 16.55
CA GLU A 140 -8.17 -2.80 17.26
C GLU A 140 -7.47 -1.51 16.77
N GLU A 141 -6.82 -0.75 17.67
CA GLU A 141 -6.09 0.49 17.35
C GLU A 141 -4.91 0.31 16.37
N ASN A 142 -4.41 -0.92 16.22
CA ASN A 142 -3.36 -1.25 15.26
C ASN A 142 -3.91 -1.65 13.88
N LEU A 143 -5.24 -1.59 13.66
CA LEU A 143 -5.82 -1.82 12.34
C LEU A 143 -5.64 -0.59 11.47
N GLY A 144 -4.86 -0.74 10.40
CA GLY A 144 -4.74 0.25 9.33
C GLY A 144 -5.78 0.01 8.24
N ALA A 145 -5.66 0.76 7.14
CA ALA A 145 -6.56 0.57 6.01
C ALA A 145 -6.37 -0.80 5.36
N CYS A 146 -7.49 -1.46 5.10
CA CYS A 146 -7.50 -2.69 4.31
C CYS A 146 -7.42 -2.37 2.82
N PHE A 147 -6.90 -3.29 2.00
CA PHE A 147 -6.97 -3.11 0.56
C PHE A 147 -7.55 -4.32 -0.17
N LEU A 148 -8.51 -4.01 -1.05
CA LEU A 148 -9.26 -4.95 -1.86
C LEU A 148 -8.65 -4.96 -3.26
N GLN A 149 -7.70 -5.86 -3.50
CA GLN A 149 -7.09 -6.02 -4.83
C GLN A 149 -7.92 -6.96 -5.67
N LEU A 150 -8.47 -6.45 -6.76
CA LEU A 150 -9.25 -7.22 -7.72
C LEU A 150 -8.36 -7.77 -8.85
N SER A 151 -8.77 -8.88 -9.44
CA SER A 151 -8.03 -9.51 -10.53
C SER A 151 -8.09 -8.70 -11.83
N ASP A 152 -7.15 -8.94 -12.75
CA ASP A 152 -7.15 -8.31 -14.08
C ASP A 152 -8.39 -8.67 -14.91
N SER A 153 -9.10 -9.74 -14.55
CA SER A 153 -10.36 -10.14 -15.18
C SER A 153 -11.60 -9.51 -14.57
N PHE A 154 -11.46 -8.65 -13.53
CA PHE A 154 -12.56 -7.95 -12.90
C PHE A 154 -12.74 -6.58 -13.55
N GLY A 155 -13.55 -6.52 -14.61
CA GLY A 155 -13.75 -5.33 -15.42
C GLY A 155 -14.97 -4.50 -15.02
N PRO A 156 -15.21 -3.38 -15.74
CA PRO A 156 -16.30 -2.43 -15.48
C PRO A 156 -17.70 -3.02 -15.51
N GLU A 157 -17.92 -4.12 -16.19
CA GLU A 157 -19.18 -4.87 -16.20
C GLU A 157 -19.59 -5.32 -14.79
N ASN A 158 -18.63 -5.38 -13.85
CA ASN A 158 -18.88 -5.77 -12.47
C ASN A 158 -19.09 -4.56 -11.53
N LEU A 159 -19.30 -3.34 -12.05
CA LEU A 159 -19.45 -2.13 -11.22
C LEU A 159 -20.58 -2.26 -10.18
N LEU A 160 -21.72 -2.84 -10.55
CA LEU A 160 -22.85 -3.04 -9.63
C LEU A 160 -22.50 -4.06 -8.54
N LEU A 161 -21.78 -5.11 -8.87
CA LEU A 161 -21.29 -6.11 -7.91
C LEU A 161 -20.29 -5.48 -6.93
N LEU A 162 -19.34 -4.69 -7.45
CA LEU A 162 -18.40 -3.93 -6.61
C LEU A 162 -19.14 -3.00 -5.65
N HIS A 163 -20.16 -2.29 -6.15
CA HIS A 163 -20.97 -1.40 -5.33
C HIS A 163 -21.66 -2.17 -4.19
N ALA A 164 -22.38 -3.23 -4.51
CA ALA A 164 -23.10 -4.03 -3.52
C ALA A 164 -22.15 -4.61 -2.46
N TYR A 165 -20.99 -5.13 -2.90
CA TYR A 165 -19.99 -5.67 -1.99
C TYR A 165 -19.41 -4.61 -1.06
N LEU A 166 -18.98 -3.46 -1.58
CA LEU A 166 -18.42 -2.38 -0.74
C LEU A 166 -19.46 -1.79 0.22
N GLN A 167 -20.73 -1.76 -0.19
CA GLN A 167 -21.83 -1.29 0.65
C GLN A 167 -22.15 -2.25 1.80
N SER A 168 -21.89 -3.56 1.64
CA SER A 168 -22.08 -4.56 2.69
C SER A 168 -20.99 -4.53 3.77
N LEU A 169 -19.83 -3.92 3.49
CA LEU A 169 -18.75 -3.80 4.46
C LEU A 169 -19.10 -2.81 5.58
N PRO A 170 -18.56 -2.99 6.80
CA PRO A 170 -18.70 -2.03 7.88
C PRO A 170 -18.27 -0.62 7.45
N GLN A 171 -19.11 0.39 7.73
CA GLN A 171 -18.83 1.77 7.28
C GLN A 171 -17.56 2.35 7.84
N HIS A 172 -17.20 1.98 9.08
CA HIS A 172 -16.00 2.45 9.77
C HIS A 172 -14.70 1.76 9.28
N LEU A 173 -14.81 0.70 8.45
CA LEU A 173 -13.65 0.01 7.92
C LEU A 173 -13.05 0.82 6.76
N ASP A 174 -11.83 1.33 6.96
CA ASP A 174 -11.06 1.98 5.90
C ASP A 174 -10.66 0.95 4.85
N VAL A 175 -11.14 1.13 3.62
CA VAL A 175 -10.85 0.21 2.50
C VAL A 175 -10.39 0.99 1.29
N PHE A 176 -9.27 0.55 0.70
CA PHE A 176 -8.78 1.00 -0.60
C PHE A 176 -8.95 -0.11 -1.63
N VAL A 177 -9.46 0.25 -2.81
CA VAL A 177 -9.71 -0.70 -3.92
C VAL A 177 -8.57 -0.59 -4.93
N GLU A 178 -7.95 -1.71 -5.29
CA GLU A 178 -6.97 -1.80 -6.37
C GLU A 178 -7.62 -2.42 -7.60
N LEU A 179 -7.83 -1.59 -8.62
CA LEU A 179 -8.40 -1.98 -9.91
C LEU A 179 -7.26 -2.22 -10.91
N ARG A 180 -7.16 -3.43 -11.45
CA ARG A 180 -6.07 -3.84 -12.34
C ARG A 180 -6.45 -3.95 -13.81
N GLN A 181 -7.73 -4.05 -14.12
CA GLN A 181 -8.21 -4.11 -15.48
C GLN A 181 -8.20 -2.70 -16.09
N GLN A 182 -7.50 -2.54 -17.21
CA GLN A 182 -7.22 -1.24 -17.85
C GLN A 182 -8.47 -0.42 -18.17
N GLN A 183 -9.57 -1.06 -18.56
CA GLN A 183 -10.80 -0.39 -18.98
C GLN A 183 -11.45 0.47 -17.89
N TRP A 184 -11.15 0.24 -16.61
CA TRP A 184 -11.58 1.10 -15.52
C TRP A 184 -11.10 2.55 -15.68
N PHE A 185 -9.93 2.74 -16.27
CA PHE A 185 -9.29 4.05 -16.40
C PHE A 185 -9.24 4.57 -17.84
N ALA A 186 -9.22 3.67 -18.83
CA ALA A 186 -9.15 4.04 -20.24
C ALA A 186 -10.45 4.65 -20.78
N ASN A 187 -11.61 4.34 -20.16
CA ASN A 187 -12.91 4.83 -20.56
C ASN A 187 -13.38 5.95 -19.61
N PRO A 188 -13.42 7.23 -20.02
CA PRO A 188 -13.74 8.35 -19.14
C PRO A 188 -15.10 8.26 -18.42
N PRO A 189 -16.24 7.87 -19.06
CA PRO A 189 -17.50 7.61 -18.38
C PRO A 189 -17.40 6.55 -17.29
N VAL A 190 -16.75 5.41 -17.56
CA VAL A 190 -16.55 4.31 -16.60
C VAL A 190 -15.71 4.78 -15.43
N ARG A 191 -14.59 5.46 -15.74
CA ARG A 191 -13.71 6.06 -14.73
C ARG A 191 -14.49 6.99 -13.79
N LEU A 192 -15.32 7.88 -14.35
CA LEU A 192 -16.13 8.79 -13.54
C LEU A 192 -17.12 8.04 -12.64
N GLN A 193 -17.77 7.00 -13.16
CA GLN A 193 -18.73 6.21 -12.39
C GLN A 193 -18.07 5.52 -11.18
N VAL A 194 -16.93 4.86 -11.36
CA VAL A 194 -16.24 4.19 -10.26
C VAL A 194 -15.69 5.18 -9.22
N LEU A 195 -15.18 6.34 -9.66
CA LEU A 195 -14.70 7.37 -8.74
C LEU A 195 -15.85 7.95 -7.90
N GLN A 196 -16.99 8.25 -8.51
CA GLN A 196 -18.17 8.72 -7.80
C GLN A 196 -18.71 7.69 -6.81
N LEU A 197 -18.71 6.40 -7.21
CA LEU A 197 -19.11 5.30 -6.33
C LEU A 197 -18.20 5.22 -5.09
N LEU A 198 -16.90 5.16 -5.29
CA LEU A 198 -15.94 5.06 -4.19
C LEU A 198 -16.00 6.28 -3.27
N SER A 199 -16.09 7.48 -3.83
CA SER A 199 -16.21 8.71 -3.06
C SER A 199 -17.50 8.73 -2.22
N LYS A 200 -18.63 8.33 -2.80
CA LYS A 200 -19.92 8.22 -2.08
C LYS A 200 -19.86 7.23 -0.92
N LEU A 201 -19.17 6.12 -1.10
CA LEU A 201 -18.99 5.09 -0.07
C LEU A 201 -17.82 5.41 0.88
N LYS A 202 -17.13 6.53 0.71
CA LYS A 202 -15.93 6.91 1.46
C LYS A 202 -14.85 5.82 1.43
N LYS A 203 -14.65 5.20 0.27
CA LYS A 203 -13.60 4.21 0.03
C LYS A 203 -12.49 4.81 -0.84
N GLY A 204 -11.24 4.45 -0.55
CA GLY A 204 -10.07 4.92 -1.27
C GLY A 204 -9.79 4.13 -2.54
N LEU A 205 -8.89 4.63 -3.37
CA LEU A 205 -8.37 3.95 -4.55
C LEU A 205 -6.86 3.75 -4.38
N VAL A 206 -6.36 2.54 -4.68
CA VAL A 206 -4.92 2.23 -4.61
C VAL A 206 -4.26 2.72 -5.89
N ILE A 207 -3.16 3.44 -5.77
CA ILE A 207 -2.26 3.76 -6.88
C ILE A 207 -1.10 2.76 -6.87
N THR A 208 -0.99 1.96 -7.93
CA THR A 208 0.11 1.01 -8.08
C THR A 208 1.14 1.57 -9.05
N ASP A 209 2.28 1.99 -8.52
CA ASP A 209 3.39 2.48 -9.32
C ASP A 209 4.35 1.35 -9.67
N VAL A 210 4.18 0.79 -10.86
CA VAL A 210 4.98 -0.31 -11.40
C VAL A 210 5.32 -0.07 -12.88
N SER A 211 6.50 -0.47 -13.29
CA SER A 211 7.07 -0.13 -14.60
C SER A 211 6.23 -0.62 -15.78
N GLY A 212 5.84 -1.88 -15.80
CA GLY A 212 5.11 -2.49 -16.92
C GLY A 212 3.60 -2.24 -16.94
N ARG A 213 3.05 -1.45 -16.01
CA ARG A 213 1.63 -1.12 -15.95
C ARG A 213 1.39 0.35 -15.68
N ARG A 214 2.06 1.21 -16.47
CA ARG A 214 1.86 2.67 -16.41
C ARG A 214 0.44 3.10 -16.80
N ASP A 215 -0.29 2.26 -17.49
CA ASP A 215 -1.71 2.40 -17.79
C ASP A 215 -2.61 2.48 -16.55
N LEU A 216 -2.13 2.00 -15.38
CA LEU A 216 -2.85 2.04 -14.11
C LEU A 216 -2.47 3.23 -13.21
N MET A 217 -1.58 4.13 -13.68
CA MET A 217 -1.21 5.35 -12.96
C MET A 217 -2.28 6.44 -13.12
N HIS A 218 -3.37 6.29 -12.39
CA HIS A 218 -4.56 7.12 -12.59
C HIS A 218 -4.55 8.47 -11.85
N MET A 219 -3.69 8.68 -10.85
CA MET A 219 -3.56 9.88 -10.02
C MET A 219 -4.90 10.44 -9.50
N GLU A 220 -5.87 9.57 -9.25
CA GLU A 220 -7.20 9.91 -8.73
C GLU A 220 -7.31 9.57 -7.24
N LEU A 221 -7.82 10.50 -6.46
CA LEU A 221 -8.21 10.29 -5.06
C LEU A 221 -9.72 10.38 -4.94
N THR A 222 -10.31 9.53 -4.10
CA THR A 222 -11.74 9.49 -3.80
C THR A 222 -12.07 9.92 -2.38
N ILE A 223 -11.04 10.00 -1.54
CA ILE A 223 -11.04 10.49 -0.15
C ILE A 223 -9.73 11.25 0.09
N PRO A 224 -9.60 12.08 1.15
CA PRO A 224 -8.36 12.81 1.46
C PRO A 224 -7.27 11.89 2.04
N ALA A 225 -7.12 10.71 1.46
CA ALA A 225 -6.10 9.73 1.81
C ALA A 225 -5.63 8.98 0.55
N VAL A 226 -4.37 8.56 0.54
CA VAL A 226 -3.78 7.80 -0.56
C VAL A 226 -3.18 6.50 -0.07
N PHE A 227 -3.26 5.46 -0.91
CA PHE A 227 -2.59 4.18 -0.72
C PHE A 227 -1.74 3.89 -1.96
N ILE A 228 -0.42 3.96 -1.80
CA ILE A 228 0.54 3.78 -2.87
C ILE A 228 1.27 2.45 -2.68
N ARG A 229 1.25 1.63 -3.71
CA ARG A 229 2.06 0.42 -3.81
C ARG A 229 3.19 0.71 -4.79
N PHE A 230 4.36 0.99 -4.26
CA PHE A 230 5.55 1.33 -5.05
C PHE A 230 6.38 0.08 -5.31
N ILE A 231 6.50 -0.31 -6.58
CA ILE A 231 7.29 -1.48 -7.01
C ILE A 231 8.58 -0.99 -7.68
N GLY A 232 9.72 -1.27 -7.08
CA GLY A 232 11.02 -0.93 -7.62
C GLY A 232 11.50 -1.92 -8.68
N ASN A 233 12.57 -1.55 -9.37
CA ASN A 233 13.14 -2.25 -10.52
C ASN A 233 14.41 -3.04 -10.20
N GLY A 234 14.77 -3.16 -8.92
CA GLY A 234 15.96 -3.87 -8.46
C GLY A 234 17.20 -2.98 -8.29
N ALA A 235 18.21 -3.49 -7.61
CA ALA A 235 19.41 -2.74 -7.22
C ALA A 235 20.13 -2.09 -8.40
N THR A 236 20.14 -2.70 -9.58
CA THR A 236 20.79 -2.15 -10.78
C THR A 236 20.08 -0.92 -11.33
N GLN A 237 18.83 -0.66 -10.91
CA GLN A 237 18.02 0.47 -11.32
C GLN A 237 17.72 1.44 -10.16
N GLN A 238 18.53 1.38 -9.12
CA GLN A 238 18.31 2.15 -7.88
C GLN A 238 18.19 3.66 -8.13
N ALA A 239 19.01 4.22 -9.01
CA ALA A 239 18.96 5.65 -9.35
C ALA A 239 17.60 6.05 -9.97
N LEU A 240 17.06 5.20 -10.82
CA LEU A 240 15.73 5.39 -11.42
C LEU A 240 14.64 5.34 -10.34
N ASP A 241 14.69 4.34 -9.46
CA ASP A 241 13.71 4.18 -8.40
C ASP A 241 13.78 5.33 -7.38
N TYR A 242 14.97 5.83 -7.09
CA TYR A 242 15.15 7.01 -6.23
C TYR A 242 14.55 8.27 -6.86
N ALA A 243 14.77 8.50 -8.15
CA ALA A 243 14.14 9.62 -8.86
C ALA A 243 12.61 9.56 -8.81
N ARG A 244 12.02 8.36 -8.97
CA ARG A 244 10.57 8.14 -8.82
C ARG A 244 10.07 8.46 -7.40
N ILE A 245 10.83 8.09 -6.38
CA ILE A 245 10.49 8.41 -4.98
C ILE A 245 10.59 9.93 -4.73
N ASP A 246 11.58 10.63 -5.32
CA ASP A 246 11.66 12.09 -5.24
C ASP A 246 10.43 12.75 -5.89
N ASP A 247 9.96 12.23 -7.04
CA ASP A 247 8.73 12.71 -7.69
C ASP A 247 7.50 12.49 -6.80
N TRP A 248 7.40 11.34 -6.16
CA TRP A 248 6.36 11.08 -5.17
C TRP A 248 6.44 12.03 -3.97
N GLY A 249 7.64 12.29 -3.45
CA GLY A 249 7.82 13.24 -2.35
C GLY A 249 7.27 14.63 -2.68
N ARG A 250 7.59 15.15 -3.87
CA ARG A 250 7.06 16.44 -4.36
C ARG A 250 5.53 16.42 -4.58
N ARG A 251 5.00 15.33 -5.14
CA ARG A 251 3.57 15.19 -5.39
C ARG A 251 2.80 15.11 -4.06
N LEU A 252 3.26 14.32 -3.11
CA LEU A 252 2.63 14.16 -1.81
C LEU A 252 2.68 15.46 -1.00
N LYS A 253 3.76 16.23 -1.09
CA LYS A 253 3.84 17.58 -0.51
C LYS A 253 2.74 18.49 -1.06
N ASN A 254 2.62 18.57 -2.38
CA ASN A 254 1.55 19.34 -3.02
C ASN A 254 0.15 18.90 -2.56
N TRP A 255 -0.07 17.60 -2.45
CA TRP A 255 -1.34 17.08 -1.97
C TRP A 255 -1.57 17.38 -0.48
N GLN A 256 -0.54 17.28 0.37
CA GLN A 256 -0.63 17.65 1.78
C GLN A 256 -1.02 19.13 1.95
N GLU A 257 -0.39 20.02 1.21
CA GLU A 257 -0.71 21.46 1.21
C GLU A 257 -2.16 21.75 0.76
N ARG A 258 -2.79 20.82 0.06
CA ARG A 258 -4.17 20.87 -0.43
C ARG A 258 -5.15 20.01 0.39
N GLY A 259 -4.74 19.49 1.57
CA GLY A 259 -5.60 18.79 2.49
C GLY A 259 -5.56 17.26 2.42
N LEU A 260 -4.48 16.65 1.92
CA LEU A 260 -4.26 15.22 2.09
C LEU A 260 -3.97 14.92 3.56
N GLU A 261 -4.77 14.05 4.17
CA GLU A 261 -4.73 13.75 5.60
C GLU A 261 -3.90 12.49 5.94
N LYS A 262 -3.88 11.50 5.03
CA LYS A 262 -3.23 10.22 5.31
C LYS A 262 -2.54 9.64 4.08
N ILE A 263 -1.33 9.14 4.28
CA ILE A 263 -0.49 8.53 3.25
C ILE A 263 -0.15 7.11 3.69
N HIS A 264 -0.55 6.11 2.88
CA HIS A 264 -0.06 4.74 2.99
C HIS A 264 0.92 4.52 1.84
N PHE A 265 2.18 4.22 2.17
CA PHE A 265 3.22 4.02 1.16
C PHE A 265 3.96 2.72 1.42
N PHE A 266 3.73 1.73 0.57
CA PHE A 266 4.33 0.40 0.72
C PHE A 266 5.30 0.09 -0.40
N VAL A 267 6.53 -0.23 0.02
CA VAL A 267 7.65 -0.49 -0.88
C VAL A 267 7.75 -1.98 -1.16
N HIS A 268 7.90 -2.30 -2.44
CA HIS A 268 8.12 -3.64 -2.94
C HIS A 268 9.37 -3.68 -3.81
N GLN A 269 10.10 -4.78 -3.74
CA GLN A 269 11.19 -5.09 -4.66
C GLN A 269 11.12 -6.57 -5.07
N GLN A 270 11.82 -6.90 -6.15
CA GLN A 270 11.97 -8.31 -6.56
C GLN A 270 12.89 -9.06 -5.60
N ASN A 271 13.99 -8.43 -5.22
CA ASN A 271 14.91 -8.90 -4.19
C ASN A 271 14.57 -8.21 -2.87
N GLU A 272 14.29 -8.98 -1.85
CA GLU A 272 13.86 -8.47 -0.55
C GLU A 272 14.92 -7.62 0.15
N ARG A 273 16.21 -7.90 -0.06
CA ARG A 273 17.28 -7.09 0.50
C ARG A 273 17.24 -5.66 0.00
N ASP A 274 17.01 -5.47 -1.30
CA ASP A 274 16.99 -4.16 -1.95
C ASP A 274 15.78 -3.32 -1.52
N THR A 275 14.74 -3.98 -0.98
CA THR A 275 13.56 -3.30 -0.42
C THR A 275 13.91 -2.34 0.70
N LEU A 276 14.88 -2.71 1.53
CA LEU A 276 15.29 -1.89 2.69
C LEU A 276 15.98 -0.59 2.28
N ASP A 277 16.86 -0.64 1.28
CA ASP A 277 17.51 0.57 0.76
C ASP A 277 16.50 1.54 0.17
N LEU A 278 15.55 1.00 -0.58
CA LEU A 278 14.48 1.78 -1.20
C LEU A 278 13.54 2.39 -0.15
N ALA A 279 13.14 1.61 0.86
CA ALA A 279 12.32 2.10 1.97
C ALA A 279 13.03 3.18 2.79
N ASN A 280 14.33 2.98 3.07
CA ASN A 280 15.15 3.98 3.78
C ASN A 280 15.29 5.29 2.97
N TYR A 281 15.40 5.17 1.64
CA TYR A 281 15.40 6.35 0.78
C TYR A 281 14.04 7.08 0.83
N ALA A 282 12.93 6.36 0.75
CA ALA A 282 11.59 6.94 0.87
C ALA A 282 11.39 7.66 2.21
N ILE A 283 11.85 7.08 3.33
CA ILE A 283 11.83 7.72 4.66
C ILE A 283 12.57 9.07 4.62
N ARG A 284 13.78 9.10 4.05
CA ARG A 284 14.57 10.35 3.97
C ARG A 284 13.87 11.41 3.13
N VAL A 285 13.32 11.03 1.98
CA VAL A 285 12.58 11.95 1.10
C VAL A 285 11.34 12.49 1.80
N PHE A 286 10.54 11.64 2.45
CA PHE A 286 9.32 12.07 3.12
C PHE A 286 9.61 12.94 4.33
N ASN A 287 10.65 12.64 5.11
CA ASN A 287 11.09 13.51 6.19
C ASN A 287 11.50 14.89 5.68
N ARG A 288 12.20 14.95 4.55
CA ARG A 288 12.64 16.21 3.93
C ARG A 288 11.47 17.00 3.32
N GLU A 289 10.65 16.36 2.51
CA GLU A 289 9.61 17.03 1.71
C GLU A 289 8.33 17.32 2.51
N LEU A 290 7.88 16.36 3.32
CA LEU A 290 6.62 16.44 4.06
C LEU A 290 6.83 16.92 5.51
N GLY A 291 8.07 17.09 5.93
CA GLY A 291 8.41 17.45 7.30
C GLY A 291 8.00 16.38 8.32
N SER A 292 7.94 15.11 7.91
CA SER A 292 7.62 13.99 8.79
C SER A 292 8.80 13.64 9.70
N GLN A 293 8.57 12.79 10.71
CA GLN A 293 9.58 12.31 11.64
C GLN A 293 9.64 10.78 11.64
N LEU A 294 9.56 10.17 10.46
CA LEU A 294 9.71 8.73 10.31
C LEU A 294 11.11 8.30 10.77
N PRO A 295 11.22 7.22 11.56
CA PRO A 295 12.51 6.74 12.05
C PRO A 295 13.39 6.28 10.87
N GLN A 296 14.61 6.80 10.80
CA GLN A 296 15.56 6.32 9.81
C GLN A 296 15.99 4.90 10.12
N ILE A 297 16.12 4.10 9.07
CA ILE A 297 16.59 2.73 9.16
C ILE A 297 18.10 2.75 9.14
N ILE A 298 18.72 2.20 10.17
CA ILE A 298 20.18 2.02 10.23
C ILE A 298 20.49 0.62 9.70
N LEU A 299 20.95 0.56 8.45
CA LEU A 299 21.37 -0.69 7.83
C LEU A 299 22.81 -0.98 8.22
N GLN A 300 23.10 -2.20 8.62
CA GLN A 300 24.47 -2.63 8.90
C GLN A 300 25.22 -2.81 7.57
N PRO A 301 26.49 -2.36 7.47
CA PRO A 301 27.30 -2.62 6.29
C PRO A 301 27.37 -4.13 6.02
N SER A 302 27.23 -4.52 4.76
CA SER A 302 27.49 -5.90 4.37
C SER A 302 28.94 -6.26 4.72
N LEU A 303 29.12 -7.34 5.47
CA LEU A 303 30.46 -7.86 5.79
C LEU A 303 31.09 -8.62 4.59
N PHE A 304 30.49 -8.51 3.37
CA PHE A 304 31.01 -9.16 2.17
C PHE A 304 30.94 -8.20 0.97
#